data_a2ddfab301e0fb519d9a3ecc5a817c4c
#
_entry.id   a2ddfab301e0fb519d9a3ecc5a817c4c
#
_cell.length_a   1.000
_cell.length_b   1.000
_cell.length_c   1.000
_cell.angle_alpha   90.00
_cell.angle_beta   90.00
_cell.angle_gamma   90.00
#
_symmetry.space_group_name_H-M   'P 1'
#
loop_
_entity.id
_entity.type
_entity.pdbx_description
1 polymer ?
#
loop_
_entity_poly.entity_id
_entity_poly.type
_entity_poly.pdbx_seq_one_letter_code
_entity_poly.pdbx_strand_id
1 'polypeptide(L)'
;VEEGKLVSIEGSRDLPGQSGGLCSKGAASRQYVYNKDRILYPMKRIGKKGSGKFERVSWDEAYRMIAENLLRVKKEYGPQATAFYAGYPKWYRPALLRLANAYGSPNYCTESSTCFQSAAMAWRSIYGNDICFPDLMHAQTVLVWSNNLYHSNAGMARPYQALKARGAKIIAVDP
;
A
#
# COMPACT_ATOMS: atom_id res chain seq x y z
N VAL A 1 19.64 0.26 -14.45
CA VAL A 1 19.65 -1.20 -14.66
C VAL A 1 20.82 -1.52 -15.57
N GLU A 2 21.69 -2.41 -15.15
CA GLU A 2 22.86 -2.84 -15.91
C GLU A 2 22.78 -4.36 -16.11
N GLU A 3 22.95 -4.82 -17.34
CA GLU A 3 22.85 -6.24 -17.70
C GLU A 3 21.60 -6.96 -17.09
N GLY A 4 20.47 -6.30 -17.07
CA GLY A 4 19.22 -6.82 -16.52
C GLY A 4 19.15 -6.82 -14.98
N LYS A 5 20.15 -6.28 -14.29
CA LYS A 5 20.18 -6.17 -12.83
C LYS A 5 19.90 -4.73 -12.37
N LEU A 6 19.11 -4.59 -11.35
CA LEU A 6 18.87 -3.32 -10.69
C LEU A 6 20.08 -2.93 -9.85
N VAL A 7 20.87 -1.95 -10.26
CA VAL A 7 22.10 -1.53 -9.59
C VAL A 7 21.91 -0.33 -8.68
N SER A 8 21.06 0.63 -9.07
CA SER A 8 20.70 1.80 -8.26
C SER A 8 19.23 2.18 -8.44
N ILE A 9 18.68 2.90 -7.47
CA ILE A 9 17.36 3.51 -7.52
C ILE A 9 17.51 4.93 -7.00
N GLU A 10 17.11 5.89 -7.82
CA GLU A 10 17.19 7.32 -7.50
C GLU A 10 15.85 7.99 -7.80
N GLY A 11 15.57 9.09 -7.13
CA GLY A 11 14.40 9.90 -7.41
C GLY A 11 14.58 10.65 -8.72
N SER A 12 13.56 10.69 -9.57
CA SER A 12 13.57 11.48 -10.81
C SER A 12 13.57 12.98 -10.48
N ARG A 13 14.52 13.71 -11.03
CA ARG A 13 14.58 15.17 -10.94
C ARG A 13 13.65 15.87 -11.93
N ASP A 14 13.29 15.17 -13.01
CA ASP A 14 12.47 15.67 -14.10
C ASP A 14 10.97 15.54 -13.82
N LEU A 15 10.60 14.82 -12.78
CA LEU A 15 9.20 14.66 -12.39
C LEU A 15 8.71 15.90 -11.63
N PRO A 16 7.73 16.65 -12.16
CA PRO A 16 7.18 17.82 -11.48
C PRO A 16 6.76 17.53 -10.04
N GLY A 17 7.17 18.38 -9.11
CA GLY A 17 6.84 18.24 -7.68
C GLY A 17 7.65 17.23 -6.89
N GLN A 18 8.57 16.47 -7.49
CA GLN A 18 9.33 15.43 -6.80
C GLN A 18 10.76 15.82 -6.39
N SER A 19 11.36 16.83 -7.00
CA SER A 19 12.70 17.35 -6.67
C SER A 19 13.81 16.30 -6.51
N GLY A 20 13.68 15.14 -7.13
CA GLY A 20 14.63 14.01 -7.00
C GLY A 20 14.66 13.36 -5.61
N GLY A 21 13.68 13.64 -4.74
CA GLY A 21 13.59 13.05 -3.42
C GLY A 21 13.13 11.60 -3.45
N LEU A 22 13.79 10.75 -2.64
CA LEU A 22 13.40 9.36 -2.44
C LEU A 22 13.43 9.07 -0.93
N CYS A 23 12.38 8.44 -0.40
CA CYS A 23 12.39 8.04 1.00
C CYS A 23 13.27 6.80 1.22
N SER A 24 13.62 6.52 2.47
CA SER A 24 14.46 5.38 2.84
C SER A 24 13.93 4.03 2.30
N LYS A 25 12.61 3.83 2.26
CA LYS A 25 11.99 2.61 1.70
C LYS A 25 12.24 2.49 0.19
N GLY A 26 12.10 3.59 -0.55
CA GLY A 26 12.40 3.63 -1.98
C GLY A 26 13.88 3.37 -2.25
N ALA A 27 14.78 4.03 -1.52
CA ALA A 27 16.23 3.84 -1.63
C ALA A 27 16.64 2.39 -1.31
N ALA A 28 15.98 1.74 -0.35
CA ALA A 28 16.23 0.35 0.02
C ALA A 28 15.56 -0.70 -0.90
N SER A 29 14.81 -0.29 -1.92
CA SER A 29 14.05 -1.23 -2.78
C SER A 29 14.94 -2.27 -3.47
N ARG A 30 16.20 -1.94 -3.79
CA ARG A 30 17.17 -2.91 -4.33
C ARG A 30 17.40 -4.08 -3.36
N GLN A 31 17.55 -3.77 -2.06
CA GLN A 31 17.73 -4.80 -1.02
C GLN A 31 16.49 -5.69 -0.90
N TYR A 32 15.31 -5.11 -1.05
CA TYR A 32 14.06 -5.85 -1.05
C TYR A 32 13.95 -6.78 -2.27
N VAL A 33 14.30 -6.30 -3.47
CA VAL A 33 14.23 -7.08 -4.72
C VAL A 33 15.16 -8.29 -4.66
N TYR A 34 16.37 -8.11 -4.15
CA TYR A 34 17.41 -9.17 -4.09
C TYR A 34 17.56 -9.80 -2.70
N ASN A 35 16.53 -9.70 -1.87
CA ASN A 35 16.57 -10.36 -0.57
C ASN A 35 16.60 -11.88 -0.76
N LYS A 36 17.57 -12.53 -0.09
CA LYS A 36 17.74 -14.00 -0.13
C LYS A 36 16.53 -14.76 0.42
N ASP A 37 15.78 -14.15 1.32
CA ASP A 37 14.60 -14.74 1.95
C ASP A 37 13.31 -14.42 1.17
N ARG A 38 13.43 -13.84 -0.05
CA ARG A 38 12.29 -13.54 -0.89
C ARG A 38 11.58 -14.82 -1.34
N ILE A 39 10.29 -14.90 -1.10
CA ILE A 39 9.46 -16.02 -1.57
C ILE A 39 9.28 -15.91 -3.09
N LEU A 40 9.82 -16.88 -3.84
CA LEU A 40 9.80 -16.93 -5.29
C LEU A 40 8.78 -17.94 -5.85
N TYR A 41 8.26 -18.82 -5.00
CA TYR A 41 7.38 -19.92 -5.38
C TYR A 41 6.23 -20.04 -4.38
N PRO A 42 5.11 -20.67 -4.76
CA PRO A 42 4.04 -20.99 -3.83
C PRO A 42 4.55 -21.87 -2.68
N MET A 43 4.10 -21.57 -1.48
CA MET A 43 4.48 -22.27 -0.26
C MET A 43 3.23 -22.78 0.45
N LYS A 44 3.22 -24.05 0.80
CA LYS A 44 2.17 -24.70 1.58
C LYS A 44 2.65 -24.90 3.02
N ARG A 45 1.83 -24.53 3.98
CA ARG A 45 2.13 -24.80 5.38
C ARG A 45 1.99 -26.29 5.69
N ILE A 46 3.03 -26.88 6.31
CA ILE A 46 3.08 -28.29 6.71
C ILE A 46 2.97 -28.50 8.22
N GLY A 47 2.95 -27.43 9.01
CA GLY A 47 2.86 -27.48 10.46
C GLY A 47 1.61 -26.79 11.01
N LYS A 48 1.50 -26.75 12.33
CA LYS A 48 0.47 -25.98 13.05
C LYS A 48 0.57 -24.50 12.66
N LYS A 49 -0.56 -23.77 12.71
CA LYS A 49 -0.59 -22.31 12.52
C LYS A 49 0.40 -21.66 13.48
N GLY A 50 1.26 -20.78 12.97
CA GLY A 50 2.31 -20.12 13.73
C GLY A 50 3.64 -20.87 13.82
N SER A 51 3.75 -22.12 13.32
CA SER A 51 5.01 -22.88 13.39
C SER A 51 6.10 -22.40 12.43
N GLY A 52 5.76 -21.56 11.44
CA GLY A 52 6.70 -21.11 10.41
C GLY A 52 7.17 -22.20 9.44
N LYS A 53 6.62 -23.40 9.50
CA LYS A 53 7.03 -24.54 8.65
C LYS A 53 6.23 -24.55 7.35
N PHE A 54 6.94 -24.43 6.24
CA PHE A 54 6.39 -24.41 4.88
C PHE A 54 7.21 -25.31 3.96
N GLU A 55 6.55 -25.86 2.94
CA GLU A 55 7.18 -26.55 1.82
C GLU A 55 6.81 -25.87 0.51
N ARG A 56 7.68 -25.95 -0.48
CA ARG A 56 7.42 -25.45 -1.82
C ARG A 56 6.46 -26.39 -2.55
N VAL A 57 5.48 -25.81 -3.24
CA VAL A 57 4.56 -26.54 -4.12
C VAL A 57 4.57 -25.95 -5.52
N SER A 58 4.02 -26.66 -6.50
CA SER A 58 3.81 -26.13 -7.85
C SER A 58 2.65 -25.12 -7.87
N TRP A 59 2.60 -24.28 -8.91
CA TRP A 59 1.45 -23.39 -9.12
C TRP A 59 0.15 -24.16 -9.33
N ASP A 60 0.19 -25.27 -10.04
CA ASP A 60 -0.99 -26.11 -10.28
C ASP A 60 -1.51 -26.71 -8.98
N GLU A 61 -0.64 -27.18 -8.11
CA GLU A 61 -1.03 -27.64 -6.78
C GLU A 61 -1.63 -26.52 -5.94
N ALA A 62 -1.02 -25.33 -5.94
CA ALA A 62 -1.52 -24.18 -5.21
C ALA A 62 -2.92 -23.77 -5.70
N TYR A 63 -3.13 -23.67 -7.01
CA TYR A 63 -4.44 -23.36 -7.59
C TYR A 63 -5.49 -24.40 -7.26
N ARG A 64 -5.16 -25.68 -7.38
CA ARG A 64 -6.07 -26.77 -7.03
C ARG A 64 -6.51 -26.68 -5.57
N MET A 65 -5.57 -26.54 -4.65
CA MET A 65 -5.85 -26.43 -3.22
C MET A 65 -6.74 -25.21 -2.89
N ILE A 66 -6.48 -24.06 -3.51
CA ILE A 66 -7.30 -22.86 -3.32
C ILE A 66 -8.71 -23.10 -3.84
N ALA A 67 -8.85 -23.63 -5.07
CA ALA A 67 -10.13 -23.87 -5.69
C ALA A 67 -10.97 -24.88 -4.89
N GLU A 68 -10.37 -26.01 -4.49
CA GLU A 68 -11.05 -27.03 -3.68
C GLU A 68 -11.59 -26.45 -2.36
N ASN A 69 -10.78 -25.66 -1.65
CA ASN A 69 -11.22 -25.05 -0.39
C ASN A 69 -12.30 -23.98 -0.61
N LEU A 70 -12.18 -23.13 -1.63
CA LEU A 70 -13.20 -22.13 -1.93
C LEU A 70 -14.53 -22.81 -2.31
N LEU A 71 -14.51 -23.86 -3.16
CA LEU A 71 -15.69 -24.61 -3.54
C LEU A 71 -16.33 -25.34 -2.36
N ARG A 72 -15.51 -25.92 -1.46
CA ARG A 72 -15.98 -26.56 -0.24
C ARG A 72 -16.69 -25.55 0.66
N VAL A 73 -16.06 -24.39 0.97
CA VAL A 73 -16.67 -23.36 1.80
C VAL A 73 -17.99 -22.85 1.18
N LYS A 74 -17.98 -22.61 -0.14
CA LYS A 74 -19.19 -22.18 -0.87
C LYS A 74 -20.34 -23.20 -0.74
N LYS A 75 -20.00 -24.48 -0.84
CA LYS A 75 -20.99 -25.58 -0.74
C LYS A 75 -21.54 -25.73 0.68
N GLU A 76 -20.68 -25.65 1.70
CA GLU A 76 -21.04 -25.90 3.10
C GLU A 76 -21.71 -24.68 3.77
N TYR A 77 -21.28 -23.47 3.45
CA TYR A 77 -21.67 -22.26 4.18
C TYR A 77 -22.21 -21.14 3.30
N GLY A 78 -22.22 -21.33 1.98
CA GLY A 78 -22.58 -20.31 1.01
C GLY A 78 -21.43 -19.35 0.65
N PRO A 79 -21.55 -18.62 -0.46
CA PRO A 79 -20.48 -17.74 -0.95
C PRO A 79 -20.18 -16.57 -0.02
N GLN A 80 -21.16 -16.13 0.77
CA GLN A 80 -21.01 -15.04 1.74
C GLN A 80 -20.08 -15.39 2.92
N ALA A 81 -19.78 -16.68 3.13
CA ALA A 81 -18.83 -17.11 4.17
C ALA A 81 -17.36 -16.85 3.81
N THR A 82 -17.09 -16.39 2.59
CA THR A 82 -15.74 -16.04 2.13
C THR A 82 -15.62 -14.55 1.93
N ALA A 83 -14.59 -13.94 2.54
CA ALA A 83 -14.21 -12.55 2.29
C ALA A 83 -12.96 -12.48 1.43
N PHE A 84 -12.97 -11.61 0.43
CA PHE A 84 -11.84 -11.29 -0.42
C PHE A 84 -11.27 -9.92 -0.02
N TYR A 85 -10.05 -9.90 0.49
CA TYR A 85 -9.43 -8.67 0.99
C TYR A 85 -8.17 -8.35 0.21
N ALA A 86 -8.10 -7.15 -0.35
CA ALA A 86 -6.91 -6.63 -1.02
C ALA A 86 -6.19 -5.60 -0.14
N GLY A 87 -4.89 -5.78 0.05
CA GLY A 87 -4.04 -4.77 0.67
C GLY A 87 -3.84 -3.54 -0.22
N TYR A 88 -2.90 -2.67 0.17
CA TYR A 88 -2.63 -1.40 -0.53
C TYR A 88 -2.28 -1.51 -2.01
N PRO A 89 -1.49 -2.50 -2.50
CA PRO A 89 -1.18 -2.62 -3.92
C PRO A 89 -2.45 -2.71 -4.78
N LYS A 90 -2.56 -1.84 -5.78
CA LYS A 90 -3.82 -1.63 -6.52
C LYS A 90 -3.91 -2.42 -7.82
N TRP A 91 -2.79 -2.84 -8.37
CA TRP A 91 -2.74 -3.49 -9.69
C TRP A 91 -3.44 -4.84 -9.79
N TYR A 92 -3.53 -5.62 -8.71
CA TYR A 92 -4.23 -6.90 -8.71
C TYR A 92 -5.69 -6.80 -8.23
N ARG A 93 -6.14 -5.66 -7.71
CA ARG A 93 -7.51 -5.47 -7.17
C ARG A 93 -8.60 -5.78 -8.19
N PRO A 94 -8.50 -5.36 -9.47
CA PRO A 94 -9.51 -5.72 -10.46
C PRO A 94 -9.66 -7.24 -10.65
N ALA A 95 -8.56 -7.99 -10.63
CA ALA A 95 -8.58 -9.44 -10.74
C ALA A 95 -9.24 -10.09 -9.51
N LEU A 96 -8.91 -9.60 -8.30
CA LEU A 96 -9.51 -10.11 -7.06
C LEU A 96 -11.00 -9.78 -6.98
N LEU A 97 -11.42 -8.58 -7.40
CA LEU A 97 -12.83 -8.19 -7.47
C LEU A 97 -13.60 -9.08 -8.45
N ARG A 98 -13.03 -9.35 -9.64
CA ARG A 98 -13.63 -10.29 -10.60
C ARG A 98 -13.78 -11.69 -10.01
N LEU A 99 -12.77 -12.17 -9.29
CA LEU A 99 -12.83 -13.46 -8.61
C LEU A 99 -13.95 -13.47 -7.55
N ALA A 100 -14.05 -12.45 -6.71
CA ALA A 100 -15.11 -12.32 -5.71
C ALA A 100 -16.50 -12.35 -6.35
N ASN A 101 -16.70 -11.59 -7.44
CA ASN A 101 -17.97 -11.55 -8.18
C ASN A 101 -18.29 -12.90 -8.83
N ALA A 102 -17.32 -13.54 -9.50
CA ALA A 102 -17.49 -14.86 -10.12
C ALA A 102 -17.77 -15.95 -9.07
N TYR A 103 -17.15 -15.85 -7.90
CA TYR A 103 -17.41 -16.74 -6.77
C TYR A 103 -18.81 -16.50 -6.18
N GLY A 104 -19.34 -15.28 -6.28
CA GLY A 104 -20.63 -14.87 -5.75
C GLY A 104 -20.57 -14.34 -4.32
N SER A 105 -19.40 -13.96 -3.83
CA SER A 105 -19.26 -13.36 -2.51
C SER A 105 -19.56 -11.85 -2.54
N PRO A 106 -20.41 -11.33 -1.65
CA PRO A 106 -20.61 -9.90 -1.48
C PRO A 106 -19.49 -9.23 -0.68
N ASN A 107 -18.58 -10.02 -0.09
CA ASN A 107 -17.58 -9.57 0.87
C ASN A 107 -16.25 -9.29 0.17
N TYR A 108 -16.20 -8.22 -0.64
CA TYR A 108 -14.97 -7.68 -1.18
C TYR A 108 -14.58 -6.42 -0.40
N CYS A 109 -13.38 -6.41 0.15
CA CYS A 109 -12.85 -5.31 0.96
C CYS A 109 -11.43 -4.94 0.51
N THR A 110 -11.04 -3.72 0.80
CA THR A 110 -9.67 -3.24 0.63
C THR A 110 -9.22 -2.50 1.89
N GLU A 111 -7.95 -2.21 2.01
CA GLU A 111 -7.44 -1.39 3.11
C GLU A 111 -8.09 0.01 3.13
N SER A 112 -8.52 0.52 1.98
CA SER A 112 -9.18 1.82 1.89
C SER A 112 -10.47 1.90 2.73
N SER A 113 -11.15 0.78 2.95
CA SER A 113 -12.36 0.70 3.80
C SER A 113 -12.09 1.13 5.24
N THR A 114 -10.85 0.96 5.71
CA THR A 114 -10.43 1.27 7.09
C THR A 114 -9.29 2.30 7.15
N CYS A 115 -9.01 3.00 6.05
CA CYS A 115 -7.90 3.94 5.93
C CYS A 115 -8.36 5.26 5.30
N PHE A 116 -8.08 5.44 4.02
CA PHE A 116 -8.25 6.71 3.32
C PHE A 116 -9.71 7.03 2.95
N GLN A 117 -10.58 6.03 2.86
CA GLN A 117 -11.96 6.23 2.38
C GLN A 117 -12.75 7.20 3.24
N SER A 118 -12.62 7.14 4.56
CA SER A 118 -13.31 8.05 5.47
C SER A 118 -12.85 9.50 5.29
N ALA A 119 -11.54 9.73 5.11
CA ALA A 119 -11.00 11.06 4.82
C ALA A 119 -11.47 11.57 3.46
N ALA A 120 -11.45 10.73 2.43
CA ALA A 120 -11.94 11.08 1.09
C ALA A 120 -13.42 11.45 1.11
N MET A 121 -14.25 10.71 1.82
CA MET A 121 -15.68 11.02 1.99
C MET A 121 -15.91 12.36 2.72
N ALA A 122 -15.16 12.62 3.78
CA ALA A 122 -15.23 13.88 4.51
C ALA A 122 -14.84 15.07 3.61
N TRP A 123 -13.75 14.96 2.86
CA TRP A 123 -13.32 16.01 1.93
C TRP A 123 -14.31 16.23 0.81
N ARG A 124 -14.86 15.17 0.24
CA ARG A 124 -15.91 15.28 -0.79
C ARG A 124 -17.14 16.01 -0.27
N SER A 125 -17.53 15.74 0.97
CA SER A 125 -18.71 16.40 1.60
C SER A 125 -18.48 17.88 1.89
N ILE A 126 -17.22 18.29 2.19
CA ILE A 126 -16.91 19.67 2.57
C ILE A 126 -16.42 20.48 1.36
N TYR A 127 -15.55 19.91 0.55
CA TYR A 127 -14.86 20.61 -0.55
C TYR A 127 -15.33 20.19 -1.94
N GLY A 128 -16.16 19.16 -2.06
CA GLY A 128 -16.56 18.60 -3.36
C GLY A 128 -15.46 17.81 -4.07
N ASN A 129 -14.34 17.53 -3.43
CA ASN A 129 -13.20 16.81 -4.00
C ASN A 129 -12.67 15.74 -3.03
N ASP A 130 -12.22 14.61 -3.57
CA ASP A 130 -11.71 13.48 -2.79
C ASP A 130 -10.31 13.68 -2.21
N ILE A 131 -9.55 14.64 -2.74
CA ILE A 131 -8.16 14.90 -2.35
C ILE A 131 -7.98 16.40 -2.17
N CYS A 132 -7.51 16.79 -0.98
CA CYS A 132 -7.15 18.15 -0.67
C CYS A 132 -5.66 18.19 -0.30
N PHE A 133 -4.87 18.96 -1.05
CA PHE A 133 -3.47 19.20 -0.74
C PHE A 133 -3.29 20.60 -0.19
N PRO A 134 -2.51 20.80 0.89
CA PRO A 134 -2.21 22.11 1.42
C PRO A 134 -1.29 22.89 0.46
N ASP A 135 -1.56 24.17 0.26
CA ASP A 135 -0.65 25.06 -0.44
C ASP A 135 0.49 25.53 0.49
N LEU A 136 1.54 24.73 0.54
CA LEU A 136 2.71 25.05 1.33
C LEU A 136 3.58 26.17 0.72
N MET A 137 3.42 26.45 -0.57
CA MET A 137 4.26 27.44 -1.25
C MET A 137 3.94 28.87 -0.80
N HIS A 138 2.70 29.17 -0.48
CA HIS A 138 2.24 30.50 -0.09
C HIS A 138 1.83 30.61 1.38
N ALA A 139 1.83 29.48 2.11
CA ALA A 139 1.44 29.48 3.51
C ALA A 139 2.41 30.29 4.39
N GLN A 140 1.88 31.12 5.26
CA GLN A 140 2.64 31.86 6.29
C GLN A 140 2.58 31.15 7.65
N THR A 141 1.55 30.35 7.87
CA THR A 141 1.38 29.53 9.07
C THR A 141 0.92 28.14 8.66
N VAL A 142 1.53 27.10 9.23
CA VAL A 142 1.15 25.72 8.99
C VAL A 142 0.90 25.01 10.31
N LEU A 143 -0.28 24.40 10.43
CA LEU A 143 -0.63 23.53 11.53
C LEU A 143 -0.33 22.08 11.12
N VAL A 144 0.61 21.44 11.79
CA VAL A 144 0.96 20.03 11.63
C VAL A 144 0.27 19.24 12.73
N TRP A 145 -0.78 18.53 12.39
CA TRP A 145 -1.60 17.79 13.36
C TRP A 145 -1.47 16.29 13.12
N SER A 146 -0.93 15.57 14.11
CA SER A 146 -0.74 14.10 14.06
C SER A 146 -0.08 13.62 12.77
N ASN A 147 0.97 14.32 12.31
CA ASN A 147 1.63 14.03 11.05
C ASN A 147 3.15 14.14 11.16
N ASN A 148 3.84 13.03 10.99
CA ASN A 148 5.29 13.00 10.92
C ASN A 148 5.75 13.05 9.46
N LEU A 149 5.98 14.28 8.95
CA LEU A 149 6.34 14.53 7.55
C LEU A 149 7.64 13.84 7.12
N TYR A 150 8.59 13.65 8.04
CA TYR A 150 9.89 13.05 7.72
C TYR A 150 9.82 11.52 7.60
N HIS A 151 8.92 10.87 8.34
CA HIS A 151 8.78 9.43 8.35
C HIS A 151 7.60 8.93 7.51
N SER A 152 6.44 9.58 7.64
CA SER A 152 5.21 9.12 7.00
C SER A 152 5.03 9.69 5.60
N ASN A 153 5.56 10.89 5.34
CA ASN A 153 5.39 11.58 4.06
C ASN A 153 6.67 12.31 3.64
N ALA A 154 7.73 11.54 3.39
CA ALA A 154 9.06 12.09 3.08
C ALA A 154 9.08 12.99 1.83
N GLY A 155 8.12 12.84 0.90
CA GLY A 155 7.97 13.74 -0.25
C GLY A 155 7.62 15.19 0.16
N MET A 156 6.98 15.37 1.31
CA MET A 156 6.62 16.69 1.84
C MET A 156 7.73 17.33 2.71
N ALA A 157 8.77 16.58 3.05
CA ALA A 157 9.84 17.08 3.94
C ALA A 157 10.58 18.29 3.35
N ARG A 158 10.91 18.27 2.05
CA ARG A 158 11.59 19.40 1.38
C ARG A 158 10.72 20.65 1.26
N PRO A 159 9.48 20.60 0.75
CA PRO A 159 8.56 21.74 0.79
C PRO A 159 8.40 22.31 2.19
N TYR A 160 8.34 21.47 3.20
CA TYR A 160 8.23 21.91 4.59
C TYR A 160 9.50 22.60 5.11
N GLN A 161 10.69 22.10 4.77
CA GLN A 161 11.96 22.77 5.08
C GLN A 161 12.07 24.15 4.40
N ALA A 162 11.69 24.23 3.13
CA ALA A 162 11.67 25.50 2.39
C ALA A 162 10.71 26.53 3.03
N LEU A 163 9.55 26.08 3.49
CA LEU A 163 8.58 26.89 4.21
C LEU A 163 9.16 27.42 5.52
N LYS A 164 9.83 26.58 6.30
CA LYS A 164 10.51 26.96 7.54
C LYS A 164 11.64 27.95 7.28
N ALA A 165 12.43 27.76 6.23
CA ALA A 165 13.52 28.66 5.84
C ALA A 165 13.03 30.07 5.45
N ARG A 166 11.80 30.20 4.95
CA ARG A 166 11.14 31.50 4.67
C ARG A 166 10.59 32.19 5.90
N GLY A 167 10.73 31.61 7.09
CA GLY A 167 10.22 32.18 8.33
C GLY A 167 8.73 31.93 8.60
N ALA A 168 8.10 30.97 7.90
CA ALA A 168 6.72 30.60 8.15
C ALA A 168 6.56 29.99 9.55
N LYS A 169 5.48 30.34 10.22
CA LYS A 169 5.17 29.84 11.56
C LYS A 169 4.68 28.38 11.47
N ILE A 170 5.24 27.52 12.28
CA ILE A 170 4.87 26.11 12.35
C ILE A 170 4.34 25.80 13.74
N ILE A 171 3.14 25.25 13.79
CA ILE A 171 2.47 24.81 15.00
C ILE A 171 2.33 23.28 14.90
N ALA A 172 2.92 22.56 15.83
CA ALA A 172 2.78 21.10 15.90
C ALA A 172 1.79 20.71 17.01
N VAL A 173 0.89 19.80 16.66
CA VAL A 173 -0.05 19.15 17.60
C VAL A 173 0.14 17.66 17.44
N ASP A 174 0.81 17.04 18.40
CA ASP A 174 1.15 15.63 18.40
C ASP A 174 1.16 15.14 19.86
N PRO A 175 0.67 13.90 20.19
CA PRO A 175 0.69 13.36 21.53
C PRO A 175 2.10 13.15 22.09
#